data_4ab768060977c1638261088b45cf92bf
#
_entry.id   4ab768060977c1638261088b45cf92bf
#
_cell.length_a   1.000
_cell.length_b   1.000
_cell.length_c   1.000
_cell.angle_alpha   90.00
_cell.angle_beta   90.00
_cell.angle_gamma   90.00
#
_symmetry.space_group_name_H-M   'P 1'
#
loop_
_entity.id
_entity.type
_entity.pdbx_description
1 polymer ?
#
loop_
_entity_poly.entity_id
_entity_poly.type
_entity_poly.pdbx_seq_one_letter_code
_entity_poly.pdbx_strand_id
1 'polypeptide(L)'
;MRKVELLAPAKNFKAIKAASNYADSVYFGVEKFNMRMRSDNIALNDLFKIIDYCHDKDLKAYAATNILVYDNEIKEIRKTIEKGKQSGIDAVIVHDLAVVQIAKEFGIPFHISTQCNISNSLSAKFYEELGAERIILARELSLEKIKEIKRNLTKTKVEAFIHGAMCTSVSGRCYFSQDICGTPEKSANRGSCEQPCRRRWWVRDEFDNEYIYDGVRFMNSRDLCTIAYIPQLIEAGIDAFKIEGRMRHPHYVEIVSKIYREAIDAYYDNSFTKKKVGKWVTELKKVYNRGFTPGFYFNRITEKDHQHKSPSNLSHYRYIKVGQIENYNENTYF
;
A
#
# COMPACT_ATOMS: atom_id res chain seq x y z
N MET A 1 -0.54 20.86 16.73
CA MET A 1 0.16 19.67 16.20
C MET A 1 -0.32 19.40 14.78
N ARG A 2 0.59 19.15 13.81
CA ARG A 2 0.15 18.77 12.46
C ARG A 2 -0.45 17.37 12.53
N LYS A 3 -1.67 17.18 11.99
CA LYS A 3 -2.29 15.85 11.92
C LYS A 3 -1.46 14.92 11.02
N VAL A 4 -1.42 13.63 11.35
CA VAL A 4 -0.79 12.60 10.51
C VAL A 4 -1.55 12.51 9.17
N GLU A 5 -0.81 12.38 8.07
CA GLU A 5 -1.37 12.26 6.73
C GLU A 5 -1.95 10.84 6.52
N LEU A 6 -3.16 10.73 6.01
CA LEU A 6 -3.77 9.45 5.61
C LEU A 6 -3.66 9.28 4.09
N LEU A 7 -2.88 8.28 3.66
CA LEU A 7 -2.62 7.97 2.27
C LEU A 7 -3.43 6.73 1.81
N ALA A 8 -4.39 6.96 0.93
CA ALA A 8 -5.27 5.91 0.40
C ALA A 8 -4.78 5.34 -0.93
N PRO A 9 -4.98 4.02 -1.18
CA PRO A 9 -4.65 3.40 -2.44
C PRO A 9 -5.72 3.67 -3.49
N ALA A 10 -5.31 3.89 -4.74
CA ALA A 10 -6.24 3.97 -5.85
C ALA A 10 -5.77 3.14 -7.05
N LYS A 11 -6.66 2.35 -7.64
CA LYS A 11 -6.40 1.63 -8.88
C LYS A 11 -6.91 2.40 -10.11
N ASN A 12 -7.94 3.20 -9.94
CA ASN A 12 -8.60 3.96 -11.00
C ASN A 12 -9.33 5.18 -10.41
N PHE A 13 -9.93 5.99 -11.27
CA PHE A 13 -10.64 7.19 -10.88
C PHE A 13 -11.80 6.94 -9.88
N LYS A 14 -12.51 5.80 -10.00
CA LYS A 14 -13.58 5.44 -9.05
C LYS A 14 -13.04 5.25 -7.62
N ALA A 15 -11.84 4.67 -7.50
CA ALA A 15 -11.18 4.50 -6.21
C ALA A 15 -10.68 5.84 -5.63
N ILE A 16 -10.22 6.76 -6.46
CA ILE A 16 -9.86 8.13 -6.04
C ILE A 16 -11.09 8.85 -5.47
N LYS A 17 -12.22 8.82 -6.20
CA LYS A 17 -13.48 9.38 -5.70
C LYS A 17 -13.93 8.77 -4.36
N ALA A 18 -13.76 7.47 -4.19
CA ALA A 18 -14.10 6.76 -2.95
C ALA A 18 -13.22 7.19 -1.75
N ALA A 19 -11.97 7.59 -2.00
CA ALA A 19 -11.04 8.05 -0.98
C ALA A 19 -11.19 9.53 -0.64
N SER A 20 -11.61 10.37 -1.59
CA SER A 20 -11.44 11.83 -1.57
C SER A 20 -12.08 12.55 -0.37
N ASN A 21 -13.11 11.97 0.25
CA ASN A 21 -13.76 12.57 1.42
C ASN A 21 -13.05 12.22 2.75
N TYR A 22 -12.07 11.32 2.74
CA TYR A 22 -11.50 10.75 3.97
C TYR A 22 -9.97 10.79 4.01
N ALA A 23 -9.31 10.74 2.87
CA ALA A 23 -7.86 10.74 2.76
C ALA A 23 -7.30 12.16 2.56
N ASP A 24 -6.02 12.37 2.93
CA ASP A 24 -5.28 13.60 2.63
C ASP A 24 -4.49 13.45 1.32
N SER A 25 -4.27 12.21 0.90
CA SER A 25 -3.53 11.89 -0.32
C SER A 25 -3.93 10.54 -0.90
N VAL A 26 -3.69 10.36 -2.19
CA VAL A 26 -3.86 9.09 -2.89
C VAL A 26 -2.59 8.67 -3.60
N TYR A 27 -2.35 7.35 -3.69
CA TYR A 27 -1.30 6.82 -4.54
C TYR A 27 -1.84 5.80 -5.53
N PHE A 28 -1.35 5.89 -6.76
CA PHE A 28 -1.80 5.07 -7.88
C PHE A 28 -0.63 4.64 -8.77
N GLY A 29 -0.86 3.65 -9.60
CA GLY A 29 0.05 3.27 -10.68
C GLY A 29 -0.36 3.93 -11.98
N VAL A 30 0.63 4.28 -12.79
CA VAL A 30 0.44 4.68 -14.17
C VAL A 30 0.81 3.47 -15.04
N GLU A 31 -0.01 3.07 -15.96
CA GLU A 31 0.11 1.92 -16.89
C GLU A 31 1.23 0.91 -16.60
N LYS A 32 2.49 1.38 -16.63
CA LYS A 32 3.71 0.59 -16.43
C LYS A 32 4.50 1.02 -15.18
N PHE A 33 5.60 0.32 -14.90
CA PHE A 33 6.63 0.65 -13.90
C PHE A 33 6.16 0.68 -12.43
N ASN A 34 5.09 -0.04 -12.08
CA ASN A 34 4.60 -0.07 -10.70
C ASN A 34 4.34 -1.50 -10.19
N MET A 35 4.41 -1.69 -8.86
CA MET A 35 4.27 -3.00 -8.19
C MET A 35 2.86 -3.62 -8.26
N ARG A 36 1.95 -3.06 -9.05
CA ARG A 36 0.60 -3.60 -9.32
C ARG A 36 0.27 -3.46 -10.80
N MET A 37 1.18 -3.94 -11.66
CA MET A 37 1.06 -3.90 -13.12
C MET A 37 -0.26 -4.51 -13.63
N ARG A 38 -0.79 -5.49 -12.91
CA ARG A 38 -2.04 -6.21 -13.25
C ARG A 38 -3.31 -5.53 -12.72
N SER A 39 -3.20 -4.34 -12.14
CA SER A 39 -4.35 -3.54 -11.70
C SER A 39 -4.88 -2.69 -12.85
N ASP A 40 -6.10 -2.17 -12.70
CA ASP A 40 -6.62 -1.10 -13.56
C ASP A 40 -5.79 0.16 -13.25
N ASN A 41 -4.64 0.32 -13.91
CA ASN A 41 -3.79 1.48 -13.70
C ASN A 41 -4.32 2.69 -14.49
N ILE A 42 -3.89 3.89 -14.07
CA ILE A 42 -4.28 5.13 -14.72
C ILE A 42 -3.53 5.26 -16.04
N ALA A 43 -4.25 5.57 -17.11
CA ALA A 43 -3.64 5.86 -18.39
C ALA A 43 -2.82 7.16 -18.34
N LEU A 44 -1.67 7.16 -19.02
CA LEU A 44 -0.76 8.31 -19.01
C LEU A 44 -1.44 9.60 -19.52
N ASN A 45 -2.38 9.46 -20.46
CA ASN A 45 -3.13 10.56 -21.04
C ASN A 45 -4.20 11.13 -20.07
N ASP A 46 -4.64 10.36 -19.09
CA ASP A 46 -5.65 10.78 -18.10
C ASP A 46 -5.03 11.47 -16.89
N LEU A 47 -3.70 11.49 -16.76
CA LEU A 47 -3.02 12.02 -15.58
C LEU A 47 -3.45 13.44 -15.23
N PHE A 48 -3.45 14.35 -16.21
CA PHE A 48 -3.83 15.74 -15.96
C PHE A 48 -5.22 15.84 -15.33
N LYS A 49 -6.23 15.20 -15.95
CA LYS A 49 -7.62 15.20 -15.45
C LYS A 49 -7.73 14.63 -14.03
N ILE A 50 -6.95 13.61 -13.73
CA ILE A 50 -7.00 12.94 -12.44
C ILE A 50 -6.33 13.77 -11.35
N ILE A 51 -5.20 14.37 -11.64
CA ILE A 51 -4.47 15.23 -10.71
C ILE A 51 -5.26 16.52 -10.44
N ASP A 52 -5.81 17.14 -11.47
CA ASP A 52 -6.69 18.28 -11.37
C ASP A 52 -7.88 17.99 -10.44
N TYR A 53 -8.57 16.86 -10.64
CA TYR A 53 -9.63 16.42 -9.72
C TYR A 53 -9.13 16.23 -8.28
N CYS A 54 -7.92 15.67 -8.08
CA CYS A 54 -7.36 15.51 -6.74
C CYS A 54 -7.16 16.88 -6.08
N HIS A 55 -6.57 17.82 -6.80
CA HIS A 55 -6.29 19.16 -6.28
C HIS A 55 -7.58 19.94 -5.99
N ASP A 56 -8.62 19.80 -6.82
CA ASP A 56 -9.96 20.37 -6.54
C ASP A 56 -10.60 19.84 -5.24
N LYS A 57 -10.11 18.71 -4.73
CA LYS A 57 -10.55 18.07 -3.49
C LYS A 57 -9.53 18.22 -2.35
N ASP A 58 -8.56 19.11 -2.47
CA ASP A 58 -7.43 19.25 -1.52
C ASP A 58 -6.67 17.93 -1.27
N LEU A 59 -6.67 17.04 -2.24
CA LEU A 59 -6.10 15.71 -2.16
C LEU A 59 -4.78 15.67 -2.93
N LYS A 60 -3.66 15.30 -2.26
CA LYS A 60 -2.39 15.11 -2.95
C LYS A 60 -2.37 13.82 -3.77
N ALA A 61 -1.69 13.87 -4.91
CA ALA A 61 -1.60 12.79 -5.89
C ALA A 61 -0.17 12.27 -6.03
N TYR A 62 0.07 10.97 -5.72
CA TYR A 62 1.38 10.34 -5.80
C TYR A 62 1.39 9.20 -6.82
N ALA A 63 2.27 9.27 -7.83
CA ALA A 63 2.44 8.20 -8.81
C ALA A 63 3.47 7.18 -8.34
N ALA A 64 3.09 5.89 -8.37
CA ALA A 64 4.00 4.80 -8.05
C ALA A 64 4.77 4.37 -9.30
N THR A 65 6.12 4.50 -9.24
CA THR A 65 7.09 4.06 -10.25
C THR A 65 8.16 3.20 -9.58
N ASN A 66 7.70 2.20 -8.81
CA ASN A 66 8.48 1.55 -7.76
C ASN A 66 8.84 0.09 -8.07
N ILE A 67 9.23 -0.21 -9.31
CA ILE A 67 9.80 -1.50 -9.73
C ILE A 67 11.29 -1.36 -10.08
N LEU A 68 11.95 -2.48 -10.33
CA LEU A 68 13.27 -2.50 -10.99
C LEU A 68 13.12 -2.00 -12.43
N VAL A 69 14.06 -1.17 -12.89
CA VAL A 69 14.08 -0.60 -14.23
C VAL A 69 15.34 -1.07 -14.95
N TYR A 70 15.21 -1.47 -16.21
CA TYR A 70 16.33 -1.89 -17.06
C TYR A 70 16.71 -0.78 -18.05
N ASP A 71 17.94 -0.81 -18.56
CA ASP A 71 18.48 0.23 -19.45
C ASP A 71 17.60 0.54 -20.66
N ASN A 72 17.02 -0.49 -21.27
CA ASN A 72 16.10 -0.34 -22.40
C ASN A 72 14.75 0.32 -22.05
N GLU A 73 14.44 0.47 -20.76
CA GLU A 73 13.21 1.10 -20.23
C GLU A 73 13.42 2.56 -19.79
N ILE A 74 14.68 3.01 -19.63
CA ILE A 74 15.01 4.35 -19.12
C ILE A 74 14.33 5.46 -19.93
N LYS A 75 14.30 5.33 -21.25
CA LYS A 75 13.65 6.33 -22.12
C LYS A 75 12.14 6.41 -21.87
N GLU A 76 11.49 5.29 -21.62
CA GLU A 76 10.04 5.24 -21.43
C GLU A 76 9.65 5.75 -20.02
N ILE A 77 10.38 5.34 -18.98
CA ILE A 77 10.09 5.83 -17.64
C ILE A 77 10.37 7.33 -17.50
N ARG A 78 11.40 7.84 -18.19
CA ARG A 78 11.67 9.29 -18.27
C ARG A 78 10.46 10.05 -18.82
N LYS A 79 9.85 9.59 -19.91
CA LYS A 79 8.62 10.18 -20.49
C LYS A 79 7.45 10.12 -19.48
N THR A 80 7.34 9.03 -18.74
CA THR A 80 6.29 8.88 -17.72
C THR A 80 6.45 9.92 -16.59
N ILE A 81 7.68 10.11 -16.09
CA ILE A 81 8.00 11.09 -15.06
C ILE A 81 7.78 12.53 -15.58
N GLU A 82 8.24 12.82 -16.78
CA GLU A 82 8.06 14.12 -17.45
C GLU A 82 6.57 14.47 -17.59
N LYS A 83 5.75 13.52 -18.05
CA LYS A 83 4.30 13.69 -18.16
C LYS A 83 3.64 13.91 -16.79
N GLY A 84 4.11 13.18 -15.77
CA GLY A 84 3.69 13.42 -14.38
C GLY A 84 3.97 14.86 -13.94
N LYS A 85 5.16 15.39 -14.22
CA LYS A 85 5.52 16.79 -13.93
C LYS A 85 4.60 17.78 -14.63
N GLN A 86 4.40 17.59 -15.94
CA GLN A 86 3.51 18.44 -16.74
C GLN A 86 2.07 18.41 -16.25
N SER A 87 1.64 17.30 -15.66
CA SER A 87 0.30 17.13 -15.10
C SER A 87 0.16 17.64 -13.67
N GLY A 88 1.24 18.10 -13.02
CA GLY A 88 1.20 18.65 -11.67
C GLY A 88 1.25 17.61 -10.54
N ILE A 89 1.86 16.43 -10.78
CA ILE A 89 2.00 15.40 -9.73
C ILE A 89 2.73 15.94 -8.49
N ASP A 90 2.23 15.64 -7.29
CA ASP A 90 2.85 16.11 -6.04
C ASP A 90 4.14 15.37 -5.69
N ALA A 91 4.21 14.06 -5.95
CA ALA A 91 5.42 13.27 -5.80
C ALA A 91 5.36 11.94 -6.58
N VAL A 92 6.53 11.33 -6.77
CA VAL A 92 6.66 9.96 -7.29
C VAL A 92 7.17 9.03 -6.19
N ILE A 93 6.60 7.82 -6.12
CA ILE A 93 7.06 6.75 -5.21
C ILE A 93 8.03 5.88 -5.99
N VAL A 94 9.30 5.88 -5.60
CA VAL A 94 10.41 5.31 -6.36
C VAL A 94 11.09 4.17 -5.62
N HIS A 95 11.67 3.24 -6.37
CA HIS A 95 12.51 2.16 -5.87
C HIS A 95 13.91 2.21 -6.48
N ASP A 96 13.98 2.37 -7.80
CA ASP A 96 15.22 2.36 -8.57
C ASP A 96 15.94 3.70 -8.48
N LEU A 97 17.28 3.68 -8.31
CA LEU A 97 18.09 4.90 -8.23
C LEU A 97 18.09 5.69 -9.55
N ALA A 98 17.94 5.03 -10.70
CA ALA A 98 17.80 5.73 -11.97
C ALA A 98 16.52 6.60 -11.96
N VAL A 99 15.43 6.11 -11.36
CA VAL A 99 14.20 6.89 -11.25
C VAL A 99 14.33 8.03 -10.24
N VAL A 100 15.13 7.85 -9.17
CA VAL A 100 15.49 8.95 -8.25
C VAL A 100 16.21 10.06 -9.00
N GLN A 101 17.21 9.71 -9.84
CA GLN A 101 17.93 10.70 -10.63
C GLN A 101 17.01 11.45 -11.61
N ILE A 102 16.16 10.72 -12.32
CA ILE A 102 15.19 11.30 -13.26
C ILE A 102 14.22 12.24 -12.52
N ALA A 103 13.71 11.86 -11.36
CA ALA A 103 12.82 12.71 -10.56
C ALA A 103 13.52 14.00 -10.11
N LYS A 104 14.81 13.93 -9.72
CA LYS A 104 15.62 15.10 -9.36
C LYS A 104 15.84 16.02 -10.59
N GLU A 105 16.14 15.49 -11.75
CA GLU A 105 16.31 16.27 -12.99
C GLU A 105 15.05 17.08 -13.33
N PHE A 106 13.87 16.50 -13.15
CA PHE A 106 12.60 17.19 -13.38
C PHE A 106 12.11 18.03 -12.19
N GLY A 107 12.84 18.02 -11.08
CA GLY A 107 12.44 18.75 -9.85
C GLY A 107 11.13 18.26 -9.27
N ILE A 108 10.88 16.94 -9.31
CA ILE A 108 9.69 16.31 -8.71
C ILE A 108 10.07 15.74 -7.34
N PRO A 109 9.31 16.04 -6.27
CA PRO A 109 9.50 15.37 -4.98
C PRO A 109 9.39 13.86 -5.12
N PHE A 110 10.23 13.12 -4.39
CA PHE A 110 10.19 11.66 -4.44
C PHE A 110 10.12 11.04 -3.05
N HIS A 111 9.35 9.95 -2.97
CA HIS A 111 9.18 9.13 -1.79
C HIS A 111 9.85 7.78 -2.02
N ILE A 112 10.73 7.37 -1.10
CA ILE A 112 11.42 6.08 -1.22
C ILE A 112 10.46 4.97 -0.87
N SER A 113 10.27 4.04 -1.81
CA SER A 113 9.35 2.91 -1.65
C SER A 113 9.79 1.94 -0.55
N THR A 114 8.83 1.26 0.08
CA THR A 114 9.09 0.11 0.97
C THR A 114 9.90 -0.99 0.29
N GLN A 115 9.97 -1.03 -1.04
CA GLN A 115 10.80 -1.96 -1.80
C GLN A 115 12.31 -1.75 -1.59
N CYS A 116 12.72 -0.59 -1.10
CA CYS A 116 14.11 -0.32 -0.70
C CYS A 116 14.47 -0.91 0.66
N ASN A 117 13.50 -1.49 1.40
CA ASN A 117 13.69 -2.16 2.69
C ASN A 117 14.44 -1.35 3.74
N ILE A 118 14.15 -0.06 3.83
CA ILE A 118 14.79 0.82 4.80
C ILE A 118 14.38 0.40 6.21
N SER A 119 15.35 -0.07 6.99
CA SER A 119 15.13 -0.70 8.29
C SER A 119 16.06 -0.21 9.40
N ASN A 120 16.89 0.80 9.13
CA ASN A 120 17.79 1.41 10.09
C ASN A 120 18.04 2.89 9.77
N SER A 121 18.58 3.62 10.74
CA SER A 121 18.80 5.05 10.65
C SER A 121 19.84 5.46 9.61
N LEU A 122 20.89 4.65 9.40
CA LEU A 122 21.93 4.99 8.42
C LEU A 122 21.40 4.91 6.99
N SER A 123 20.65 3.85 6.65
CA SER A 123 19.98 3.75 5.36
C SER A 123 18.97 4.88 5.15
N ALA A 124 18.23 5.26 6.19
CA ALA A 124 17.28 6.36 6.12
C ALA A 124 17.97 7.72 5.88
N LYS A 125 19.09 7.99 6.57
CA LYS A 125 19.91 9.18 6.36
C LYS A 125 20.48 9.26 4.95
N PHE A 126 20.96 8.16 4.39
CA PHE A 126 21.45 8.13 3.03
C PHE A 126 20.42 8.66 2.02
N TYR A 127 19.16 8.23 2.17
CA TYR A 127 18.10 8.73 1.31
C TYR A 127 17.64 10.16 1.64
N GLU A 128 17.75 10.58 2.90
CA GLU A 128 17.56 11.98 3.28
C GLU A 128 18.59 12.89 2.60
N GLU A 129 19.86 12.49 2.58
CA GLU A 129 20.96 13.21 1.91
C GLU A 129 20.76 13.24 0.39
N LEU A 130 20.17 12.21 -0.21
CA LEU A 130 19.76 12.21 -1.61
C LEU A 130 18.61 13.18 -1.90
N GLY A 131 17.94 13.70 -0.87
CA GLY A 131 16.84 14.66 -0.99
C GLY A 131 15.45 14.03 -1.00
N ALA A 132 15.29 12.81 -0.49
CA ALA A 132 13.98 12.18 -0.35
C ALA A 132 13.06 13.03 0.57
N GLU A 133 11.87 13.37 0.08
CA GLU A 133 10.87 14.05 0.92
C GLU A 133 10.28 13.10 1.97
N ARG A 134 10.17 11.80 1.61
CA ARG A 134 9.53 10.78 2.45
C ARG A 134 10.16 9.40 2.24
N ILE A 135 10.16 8.60 3.29
CA ILE A 135 10.59 7.21 3.29
C ILE A 135 9.45 6.33 3.76
N ILE A 136 9.05 5.36 2.92
CA ILE A 136 8.11 4.30 3.29
C ILE A 136 8.93 3.16 3.90
N LEU A 137 8.85 2.99 5.21
CA LEU A 137 9.67 2.04 5.94
C LEU A 137 9.37 0.58 5.59
N ALA A 138 10.33 -0.29 5.86
CA ALA A 138 10.16 -1.74 5.80
C ALA A 138 9.02 -2.19 6.75
N ARG A 139 8.25 -3.19 6.33
CA ARG A 139 7.10 -3.70 7.10
C ARG A 139 7.50 -4.59 8.27
N GLU A 140 8.74 -5.03 8.30
CA GLU A 140 9.32 -5.92 9.30
C GLU A 140 9.81 -5.18 10.57
N LEU A 141 9.57 -3.87 10.64
CA LEU A 141 10.01 -3.04 11.76
C LEU A 141 9.03 -3.09 12.94
N SER A 142 9.60 -3.21 14.13
CA SER A 142 8.86 -2.89 15.36
C SER A 142 8.69 -1.39 15.53
N LEU A 143 7.71 -0.99 16.33
CA LEU A 143 7.42 0.42 16.60
C LEU A 143 8.63 1.14 17.22
N GLU A 144 9.39 0.46 18.08
CA GLU A 144 10.60 1.03 18.70
C GLU A 144 11.69 1.34 17.66
N LYS A 145 11.90 0.45 16.69
CA LYS A 145 12.84 0.71 15.58
C LYS A 145 12.38 1.88 14.70
N ILE A 146 11.09 2.03 14.50
CA ILE A 146 10.52 3.18 13.76
C ILE A 146 10.79 4.49 14.51
N LYS A 147 10.58 4.52 15.83
CA LYS A 147 10.91 5.69 16.68
C LYS A 147 12.39 6.04 16.58
N GLU A 148 13.27 5.03 16.60
CA GLU A 148 14.72 5.25 16.48
C GLU A 148 15.08 5.87 15.13
N ILE A 149 14.57 5.32 14.02
CA ILE A 149 14.78 5.88 12.67
C ILE A 149 14.28 7.33 12.63
N LYS A 150 13.06 7.58 13.12
CA LYS A 150 12.45 8.93 13.09
C LYS A 150 13.27 9.96 13.86
N ARG A 151 13.83 9.62 15.02
CA ARG A 151 14.67 10.51 15.83
C ARG A 151 15.96 10.92 15.10
N ASN A 152 16.45 10.09 14.20
CA ASN A 152 17.68 10.32 13.45
C ASN A 152 17.47 11.08 12.12
N LEU A 153 16.24 11.30 11.70
CA LEU A 153 15.89 12.09 10.52
C LEU A 153 15.57 13.53 10.92
N THR A 154 16.00 14.47 10.09
CA THR A 154 15.83 15.92 10.34
C THR A 154 14.80 16.57 9.43
N LYS A 155 14.76 16.18 8.17
CA LYS A 155 13.91 16.78 7.12
C LYS A 155 12.93 15.78 6.51
N THR A 156 13.35 14.52 6.36
CA THR A 156 12.58 13.50 5.67
C THR A 156 11.45 12.95 6.55
N LYS A 157 10.26 12.87 5.98
CA LYS A 157 9.09 12.30 6.62
C LYS A 157 9.15 10.78 6.63
N VAL A 158 8.53 10.17 7.64
CA VAL A 158 8.38 8.72 7.77
C VAL A 158 6.96 8.31 7.45
N GLU A 159 6.80 7.35 6.55
CA GLU A 159 5.54 6.72 6.19
C GLU A 159 5.55 5.24 6.57
N ALA A 160 4.45 4.74 7.11
CA ALA A 160 4.30 3.34 7.47
C ALA A 160 2.94 2.78 7.05
N PHE A 161 2.89 1.50 6.67
CA PHE A 161 1.63 0.83 6.37
C PHE A 161 0.84 0.57 7.65
N ILE A 162 -0.47 0.83 7.59
CA ILE A 162 -1.38 0.66 8.75
C ILE A 162 -2.47 -0.38 8.49
N HIS A 163 -2.77 -0.69 7.24
CA HIS A 163 -3.83 -1.63 6.88
C HIS A 163 -3.58 -2.34 5.56
N GLY A 164 -4.11 -3.56 5.43
CA GLY A 164 -4.20 -4.31 4.19
C GLY A 164 -3.19 -5.45 4.06
N ALA A 165 -3.01 -5.95 2.85
CA ALA A 165 -2.28 -7.18 2.59
C ALA A 165 -0.83 -7.15 3.06
N MET A 166 -0.44 -8.13 3.88
CA MET A 166 0.95 -8.41 4.23
C MET A 166 1.59 -9.36 3.21
N CYS A 167 2.87 -9.17 2.95
CA CYS A 167 3.70 -10.09 2.18
C CYS A 167 4.53 -10.97 3.12
N THR A 168 4.73 -12.24 2.76
CA THR A 168 5.61 -13.16 3.51
C THR A 168 7.08 -13.00 3.17
N SER A 169 7.38 -12.28 2.09
CA SER A 169 8.75 -11.99 1.67
C SER A 169 9.15 -10.57 2.02
N VAL A 170 10.44 -10.36 2.18
CA VAL A 170 11.05 -9.02 2.19
C VAL A 170 10.65 -8.30 0.89
N SER A 171 10.16 -7.07 1.02
CA SER A 171 9.63 -6.31 -0.10
C SER A 171 10.69 -6.10 -1.20
N GLY A 172 10.30 -6.30 -2.47
CA GLY A 172 11.20 -6.18 -3.63
C GLY A 172 12.25 -7.29 -3.77
N ARG A 173 12.14 -8.40 -3.01
CA ARG A 173 13.11 -9.51 -3.02
C ARG A 173 12.40 -10.86 -2.99
N CYS A 174 11.54 -11.12 -3.98
CA CYS A 174 10.81 -12.38 -4.08
C CYS A 174 10.83 -12.91 -5.51
N TYR A 175 11.44 -14.07 -5.71
CA TYR A 175 11.48 -14.79 -6.99
C TYR A 175 10.41 -15.87 -7.11
N PHE A 176 9.72 -16.19 -6.01
CA PHE A 176 8.81 -17.34 -5.92
C PHE A 176 7.73 -17.36 -7.02
N SER A 177 7.16 -16.19 -7.38
CA SER A 177 6.18 -16.13 -8.47
C SER A 177 6.80 -16.40 -9.83
N GLN A 178 7.98 -15.90 -10.10
CA GLN A 178 8.70 -16.09 -11.35
C GLN A 178 9.11 -17.55 -11.51
N ASP A 179 9.69 -18.15 -10.47
CA ASP A 179 10.18 -19.53 -10.49
C ASP A 179 9.03 -20.52 -10.69
N ILE A 180 7.94 -20.39 -9.93
CA ILE A 180 6.77 -21.29 -10.06
C ILE A 180 6.05 -21.14 -11.42
N CYS A 181 6.07 -19.96 -12.01
CA CYS A 181 5.43 -19.74 -13.31
C CYS A 181 6.37 -19.96 -14.49
N GLY A 182 7.67 -20.12 -14.24
CA GLY A 182 8.68 -20.38 -15.28
C GLY A 182 8.93 -19.23 -16.26
N THR A 183 8.56 -17.98 -15.91
CA THR A 183 8.66 -16.85 -16.84
C THR A 183 8.96 -15.54 -16.11
N PRO A 184 9.93 -14.73 -16.65
CA PRO A 184 10.28 -13.42 -16.10
C PRO A 184 9.12 -12.41 -16.02
N GLU A 185 8.11 -12.54 -16.90
CA GLU A 185 6.93 -11.67 -16.93
C GLU A 185 6.05 -11.83 -15.67
N LYS A 186 6.24 -12.92 -14.91
CA LYS A 186 5.55 -13.18 -13.64
C LYS A 186 6.35 -12.76 -12.41
N SER A 187 7.34 -11.89 -12.59
CA SER A 187 8.19 -11.39 -11.51
C SER A 187 7.41 -10.56 -10.50
N ALA A 188 7.51 -10.94 -9.22
CA ALA A 188 6.98 -10.16 -8.12
C ALA A 188 7.70 -8.81 -7.98
N ASN A 189 9.00 -8.76 -8.31
CA ASN A 189 9.82 -7.56 -8.23
C ASN A 189 9.54 -6.55 -9.36
N ARG A 190 8.79 -7.00 -10.36
CA ARG A 190 8.33 -6.22 -11.51
C ARG A 190 6.81 -5.97 -11.51
N GLY A 191 6.12 -6.24 -10.39
CA GLY A 191 4.70 -5.93 -10.23
C GLY A 191 3.71 -6.97 -10.76
N SER A 192 4.17 -8.16 -11.20
CA SER A 192 3.34 -9.20 -11.82
C SER A 192 3.19 -10.48 -10.97
N CYS A 193 3.14 -10.34 -9.64
CA CYS A 193 3.07 -11.45 -8.71
C CYS A 193 1.76 -12.25 -8.83
N GLU A 194 1.88 -13.57 -9.06
CA GLU A 194 0.76 -14.53 -9.08
C GLU A 194 0.36 -15.05 -7.69
N GLN A 195 1.01 -14.56 -6.64
CA GLN A 195 0.75 -14.89 -5.23
C GLN A 195 0.80 -16.39 -4.91
N PRO A 196 1.83 -17.16 -5.31
CA PRO A 196 1.93 -18.59 -5.03
C PRO A 196 1.94 -18.88 -3.51
N CYS A 197 2.46 -17.97 -2.68
CA CYS A 197 2.41 -18.06 -1.22
C CYS A 197 0.98 -18.15 -0.63
N ARG A 198 -0.08 -17.90 -1.44
CA ARG A 198 -1.49 -18.03 -1.03
C ARG A 198 -2.08 -19.40 -1.39
N ARG A 199 -1.35 -20.23 -2.12
CA ARG A 199 -1.79 -21.57 -2.55
C ARG A 199 -1.59 -22.59 -1.44
N ARG A 200 -2.17 -23.78 -1.60
CA ARG A 200 -1.82 -24.97 -0.83
C ARG A 200 -0.54 -25.56 -1.40
N TRP A 201 0.33 -26.03 -0.54
CA TRP A 201 1.57 -26.67 -0.92
C TRP A 201 1.72 -27.99 -0.19
N TRP A 202 2.13 -29.02 -0.93
CA TRP A 202 2.66 -30.27 -0.40
C TRP A 202 4.17 -30.18 -0.54
N VAL A 203 4.88 -30.34 0.55
CA VAL A 203 6.35 -30.22 0.59
C VAL A 203 6.92 -31.59 0.87
N ARG A 204 7.79 -32.07 -0.03
CA ARG A 204 8.51 -33.32 0.07
C ARG A 204 10.00 -33.01 -0.08
N ASP A 205 10.84 -33.58 0.77
CA ASP A 205 12.29 -33.45 0.64
C ASP A 205 12.91 -34.55 -0.24
N GLU A 206 14.23 -34.50 -0.42
CA GLU A 206 14.99 -35.47 -1.22
C GLU A 206 15.05 -36.90 -0.60
N PHE A 207 14.59 -37.04 0.64
CA PHE A 207 14.51 -38.32 1.36
C PHE A 207 13.08 -38.87 1.42
N ASP A 208 12.18 -38.34 0.60
CA ASP A 208 10.76 -38.69 0.56
C ASP A 208 9.98 -38.38 1.86
N ASN A 209 10.51 -37.54 2.74
CA ASN A 209 9.76 -37.08 3.89
C ASN A 209 8.71 -36.05 3.43
N GLU A 210 7.45 -36.36 3.60
CA GLU A 210 6.37 -35.42 3.38
C GLU A 210 6.15 -34.56 4.61
N TYR A 211 6.22 -33.23 4.42
CA TYR A 211 5.88 -32.26 5.46
C TYR A 211 4.42 -31.88 5.30
N ILE A 212 3.56 -32.55 6.07
CA ILE A 212 2.16 -32.18 6.17
C ILE A 212 2.06 -30.98 7.12
N TYR A 213 1.91 -29.80 6.55
CA TYR A 213 1.63 -28.63 7.35
C TYR A 213 0.13 -28.57 7.64
N ASP A 214 -0.24 -28.67 8.90
CA ASP A 214 -1.61 -28.77 9.39
C ASP A 214 -2.50 -27.58 9.00
N GLY A 215 -1.89 -26.49 8.61
CA GLY A 215 -2.54 -25.27 8.16
C GLY A 215 -2.81 -25.16 6.66
N VAL A 216 -2.49 -26.14 5.85
CA VAL A 216 -2.80 -26.14 4.39
C VAL A 216 -2.19 -24.99 3.58
N ARG A 217 -2.00 -23.79 4.17
CA ARG A 217 -1.44 -22.57 3.56
C ARG A 217 -0.48 -21.88 4.52
N PHE A 218 0.66 -22.50 4.77
CA PHE A 218 1.61 -22.04 5.78
C PHE A 218 2.27 -20.69 5.49
N MET A 219 2.30 -20.24 4.22
CA MET A 219 2.85 -18.95 3.83
C MET A 219 1.78 -17.84 3.68
N ASN A 220 0.52 -18.11 3.97
CA ASN A 220 -0.56 -17.16 3.72
C ASN A 220 -0.75 -16.20 4.91
N SER A 221 -0.07 -15.05 4.91
CA SER A 221 -0.18 -14.04 5.96
C SER A 221 -1.59 -13.44 6.05
N ARG A 222 -2.03 -13.09 7.27
CA ARG A 222 -3.21 -12.25 7.51
C ARG A 222 -2.95 -10.82 7.02
N ASP A 223 -4.01 -10.05 6.95
CA ASP A 223 -3.90 -8.63 6.60
C ASP A 223 -3.51 -7.80 7.83
N LEU A 224 -2.65 -6.81 7.61
CA LEU A 224 -2.31 -5.82 8.63
C LEU A 224 -3.56 -5.04 9.04
N CYS A 225 -3.75 -4.83 10.32
CA CYS A 225 -4.76 -3.93 10.86
C CYS A 225 -4.28 -3.35 12.19
N THR A 226 -3.93 -2.07 12.17
CA THR A 226 -3.42 -1.36 13.34
C THR A 226 -4.44 -0.40 13.96
N ILE A 227 -5.71 -0.54 13.65
CA ILE A 227 -6.77 0.39 14.07
C ILE A 227 -6.83 0.59 15.60
N ALA A 228 -6.50 -0.45 16.37
CA ALA A 228 -6.48 -0.38 17.84
C ALA A 228 -5.24 0.36 18.39
N TYR A 229 -4.26 0.64 17.55
CA TYR A 229 -2.94 1.13 17.93
C TYR A 229 -2.61 2.51 17.31
N ILE A 230 -3.61 3.21 16.76
CA ILE A 230 -3.43 4.53 16.15
C ILE A 230 -2.74 5.52 17.09
N PRO A 231 -3.09 5.61 18.40
CA PRO A 231 -2.37 6.48 19.32
C PRO A 231 -0.86 6.20 19.37
N GLN A 232 -0.47 4.94 19.54
CA GLN A 232 0.94 4.55 19.64
C GLN A 232 1.72 4.83 18.36
N LEU A 233 1.09 4.65 17.19
CA LEU A 233 1.71 4.96 15.90
C LEU A 233 1.91 6.47 15.70
N ILE A 234 0.97 7.29 16.12
CA ILE A 234 1.11 8.77 16.08
C ILE A 234 2.21 9.22 17.06
N GLU A 235 2.22 8.71 18.27
CA GLU A 235 3.23 9.00 19.31
C GLU A 235 4.64 8.50 18.93
N ALA A 236 4.73 7.51 18.02
CA ALA A 236 6.00 7.08 17.45
C ALA A 236 6.59 8.08 16.46
N GLY A 237 5.85 9.12 16.09
CA GLY A 237 6.29 10.17 15.18
C GLY A 237 6.17 9.80 13.70
N ILE A 238 5.32 8.84 13.34
CA ILE A 238 5.03 8.52 11.95
C ILE A 238 4.26 9.69 11.33
N ASP A 239 4.76 10.24 10.22
CA ASP A 239 4.19 11.43 9.57
C ASP A 239 3.05 11.09 8.60
N ALA A 240 3.04 9.87 8.05
CA ALA A 240 2.01 9.43 7.11
C ALA A 240 1.63 7.96 7.30
N PHE A 241 0.34 7.69 7.28
CA PHE A 241 -0.27 6.37 7.40
C PHE A 241 -0.75 5.87 6.04
N LYS A 242 -0.21 4.74 5.60
CA LYS A 242 -0.50 4.17 4.28
C LYS A 242 -1.42 2.97 4.37
N ILE A 243 -2.48 2.99 3.58
CA ILE A 243 -3.37 1.84 3.38
C ILE A 243 -2.89 1.05 2.15
N GLU A 244 -2.70 -0.28 2.27
CA GLU A 244 -2.49 -1.15 1.12
C GLU A 244 -3.83 -1.60 0.53
N GLY A 245 -3.98 -1.52 -0.79
CA GLY A 245 -5.23 -1.92 -1.42
C GLY A 245 -5.41 -1.51 -2.88
N ARG A 246 -4.34 -1.21 -3.63
CA ARG A 246 -4.45 -0.78 -5.05
C ARG A 246 -5.19 -1.74 -5.97
N MET A 247 -5.30 -3.02 -5.62
CA MET A 247 -6.08 -4.00 -6.39
C MET A 247 -7.51 -4.17 -5.83
N ARG A 248 -7.90 -3.41 -4.81
CA ARG A 248 -9.20 -3.57 -4.16
C ARG A 248 -10.30 -2.79 -4.86
N HIS A 249 -11.54 -3.21 -4.59
CA HIS A 249 -12.73 -2.48 -5.07
C HIS A 249 -12.81 -1.09 -4.43
N PRO A 250 -13.33 -0.05 -5.12
CA PRO A 250 -13.49 1.29 -4.56
C PRO A 250 -14.19 1.31 -3.19
N HIS A 251 -15.21 0.49 -2.99
CA HIS A 251 -15.88 0.36 -1.69
C HIS A 251 -14.95 -0.05 -0.53
N TYR A 252 -13.96 -0.93 -0.77
CA TYR A 252 -12.93 -1.22 0.24
C TYR A 252 -12.13 0.02 0.59
N VAL A 253 -11.73 0.79 -0.43
CA VAL A 253 -10.95 2.02 -0.25
C VAL A 253 -11.75 3.03 0.58
N GLU A 254 -13.03 3.21 0.26
CA GLU A 254 -13.94 4.09 0.98
C GLU A 254 -14.04 3.73 2.47
N ILE A 255 -14.46 2.50 2.77
CA ILE A 255 -14.70 2.05 4.15
C ILE A 255 -13.42 2.09 4.97
N VAL A 256 -12.29 1.59 4.42
CA VAL A 256 -11.02 1.58 5.17
C VAL A 256 -10.55 3.01 5.41
N SER A 257 -10.56 3.88 4.41
CA SER A 257 -10.14 5.28 4.56
C SER A 257 -11.02 6.03 5.55
N LYS A 258 -12.34 5.87 5.48
CA LYS A 258 -13.30 6.45 6.44
C LYS A 258 -12.97 6.05 7.88
N ILE A 259 -12.82 4.76 8.12
CA ILE A 259 -12.60 4.23 9.48
C ILE A 259 -11.26 4.70 10.06
N TYR A 260 -10.20 4.70 9.25
CA TYR A 260 -8.91 5.21 9.72
C TYR A 260 -8.92 6.73 9.91
N ARG A 261 -9.65 7.49 9.10
CA ARG A 261 -9.88 8.92 9.33
C ARG A 261 -10.59 9.16 10.66
N GLU A 262 -11.68 8.45 10.90
CA GLU A 262 -12.40 8.53 12.18
C GLU A 262 -11.52 8.20 13.39
N ALA A 263 -10.63 7.22 13.27
CA ALA A 263 -9.72 6.83 14.34
C ALA A 263 -8.63 7.87 14.60
N ILE A 264 -8.07 8.46 13.52
CA ILE A 264 -7.09 9.54 13.61
C ILE A 264 -7.73 10.78 14.25
N ASP A 265 -8.90 11.19 13.80
CA ASP A 265 -9.60 12.34 14.35
C ASP A 265 -9.97 12.11 15.81
N ALA A 266 -10.46 10.91 16.15
CA ALA A 266 -10.76 10.55 17.54
C ALA A 266 -9.54 10.63 18.49
N TYR A 267 -8.33 10.38 17.99
CA TYR A 267 -7.10 10.59 18.77
C TYR A 267 -6.87 12.07 19.04
N TYR A 268 -6.95 12.92 18.03
CA TYR A 268 -6.72 14.36 18.19
C TYR A 268 -7.82 15.06 19.00
N ASP A 269 -9.04 14.52 18.96
CA ASP A 269 -10.20 15.03 19.72
C ASP A 269 -10.29 14.40 21.13
N ASN A 270 -9.31 13.60 21.56
CA ASN A 270 -9.30 12.88 22.84
C ASN A 270 -10.52 11.97 23.04
N SER A 271 -11.13 11.49 21.97
CA SER A 271 -12.32 10.64 21.99
C SER A 271 -12.07 9.19 21.57
N PHE A 272 -10.79 8.77 21.47
CA PHE A 272 -10.39 7.41 21.14
C PHE A 272 -10.70 6.45 22.29
N THR A 273 -11.56 5.45 22.06
CA THR A 273 -11.98 4.51 23.12
C THR A 273 -11.99 3.06 22.63
N LYS A 274 -11.84 2.09 23.53
CA LYS A 274 -11.98 0.65 23.22
C LYS A 274 -13.31 0.32 22.56
N LYS A 275 -14.41 1.00 22.95
CA LYS A 275 -15.74 0.82 22.34
C LYS A 275 -15.77 1.24 20.87
N LYS A 276 -15.15 2.37 20.52
CA LYS A 276 -14.99 2.81 19.13
C LYS A 276 -14.14 1.82 18.33
N VAL A 277 -13.02 1.36 18.89
CA VAL A 277 -12.16 0.35 18.27
C VAL A 277 -12.94 -0.92 17.91
N GLY A 278 -13.76 -1.43 18.85
CA GLY A 278 -14.62 -2.59 18.59
C GLY A 278 -15.58 -2.39 17.41
N LYS A 279 -16.19 -1.21 17.30
CA LYS A 279 -17.05 -0.84 16.15
C LYS A 279 -16.26 -0.79 14.85
N TRP A 280 -15.12 -0.10 14.83
CA TRP A 280 -14.26 0.00 13.65
C TRP A 280 -13.77 -1.36 13.14
N VAL A 281 -13.34 -2.23 14.05
CA VAL A 281 -12.95 -3.61 13.68
C VAL A 281 -14.12 -4.37 13.06
N THR A 282 -15.34 -4.19 13.58
CA THR A 282 -16.54 -4.82 13.01
C THR A 282 -16.82 -4.33 11.60
N GLU A 283 -16.72 -3.03 11.34
CA GLU A 283 -16.90 -2.48 9.98
C GLU A 283 -15.79 -2.93 9.02
N LEU A 284 -14.52 -2.92 9.48
CA LEU A 284 -13.40 -3.40 8.67
C LEU A 284 -13.53 -4.88 8.27
N LYS A 285 -14.18 -5.71 9.09
CA LYS A 285 -14.47 -7.13 8.74
C LYS A 285 -15.51 -7.28 7.63
N LYS A 286 -16.32 -6.26 7.36
CA LYS A 286 -17.33 -6.30 6.29
C LYS A 286 -16.72 -6.20 4.90
N VAL A 287 -15.57 -5.58 4.76
CA VAL A 287 -14.84 -5.48 3.49
C VAL A 287 -13.81 -6.61 3.36
N TYR A 288 -13.16 -6.71 2.20
CA TYR A 288 -12.17 -7.74 1.94
C TYR A 288 -11.09 -7.79 3.03
N ASN A 289 -10.91 -8.97 3.64
CA ASN A 289 -9.82 -9.22 4.58
C ASN A 289 -9.49 -10.73 4.64
N ARG A 290 -8.31 -11.06 5.15
CA ARG A 290 -7.83 -12.44 5.42
C ARG A 290 -7.65 -12.71 6.91
N GLY A 291 -8.45 -12.07 7.75
CA GLY A 291 -8.21 -11.96 9.17
C GLY A 291 -7.14 -10.91 9.44
N PHE A 292 -7.08 -10.40 10.67
CA PHE A 292 -6.25 -9.27 11.04
C PHE A 292 -5.10 -9.66 11.94
N THR A 293 -3.97 -8.97 11.77
CA THR A 293 -2.76 -9.01 12.59
C THR A 293 -2.22 -7.59 12.77
N PRO A 294 -1.60 -7.25 13.91
CA PRO A 294 -0.86 -6.00 14.04
C PRO A 294 0.48 -6.00 13.30
N GLY A 295 0.84 -7.10 12.62
CA GLY A 295 2.12 -7.26 11.94
C GLY A 295 3.30 -7.28 12.91
N PHE A 296 4.42 -6.72 12.48
CA PHE A 296 5.67 -6.69 13.27
C PHE A 296 5.75 -5.54 14.29
N TYR A 297 4.78 -4.65 14.33
CA TYR A 297 4.85 -3.43 15.16
C TYR A 297 5.06 -3.70 16.64
N PHE A 298 4.46 -4.77 17.18
CA PHE A 298 4.47 -5.05 18.62
C PHE A 298 5.09 -6.40 18.97
N ASN A 299 5.07 -7.37 18.05
CA ASN A 299 5.53 -8.75 18.29
C ASN A 299 6.20 -9.33 17.05
N ARG A 300 6.91 -10.44 17.25
CA ARG A 300 7.33 -11.26 16.12
C ARG A 300 6.09 -11.93 15.49
N ILE A 301 6.10 -12.04 14.18
CA ILE A 301 5.10 -12.84 13.44
C ILE A 301 5.20 -14.28 13.88
N THR A 302 4.07 -14.88 14.20
CA THR A 302 3.90 -16.26 14.62
C THR A 302 2.94 -16.99 13.68
N GLU A 303 2.72 -18.28 13.90
CA GLU A 303 1.72 -19.06 13.18
C GLU A 303 0.32 -18.43 13.26
N LYS A 304 -0.02 -17.80 14.38
CA LYS A 304 -1.31 -17.11 14.58
C LYS A 304 -1.53 -15.93 13.62
N ASP A 305 -0.48 -15.41 13.03
CA ASP A 305 -0.52 -14.32 12.05
C ASP A 305 -0.71 -14.81 10.61
N HIS A 306 -0.84 -16.14 10.43
CA HIS A 306 -1.14 -16.77 9.14
C HIS A 306 -2.61 -17.17 9.04
N GLN A 307 -3.11 -17.20 7.82
CA GLN A 307 -4.47 -17.63 7.48
C GLN A 307 -4.44 -18.98 6.75
N HIS A 308 -4.56 -20.05 7.50
CA HIS A 308 -4.39 -21.41 6.99
C HIS A 308 -5.61 -21.94 6.21
N LYS A 309 -6.81 -21.52 6.58
CA LYS A 309 -8.08 -22.10 6.08
C LYS A 309 -8.53 -21.55 4.71
N SER A 310 -8.32 -20.24 4.47
CA SER A 310 -8.81 -19.58 3.25
C SER A 310 -7.69 -18.86 2.51
N PRO A 311 -7.60 -18.96 1.17
CA PRO A 311 -6.62 -18.21 0.38
C PRO A 311 -6.96 -16.73 0.25
N SER A 312 -8.22 -16.38 0.46
CA SER A 312 -8.77 -15.09 0.08
C SER A 312 -9.68 -14.49 1.16
N ASN A 313 -10.70 -13.81 0.73
CA ASN A 313 -11.61 -13.03 1.53
C ASN A 313 -12.37 -13.82 2.59
N LEU A 314 -12.27 -13.37 3.84
CA LEU A 314 -13.03 -13.87 5.00
C LEU A 314 -14.29 -13.05 5.31
N SER A 315 -14.52 -11.93 4.62
CA SER A 315 -15.75 -11.17 4.80
C SER A 315 -16.97 -12.02 4.47
N HIS A 316 -17.95 -12.01 5.35
CA HIS A 316 -19.25 -12.66 5.09
C HIS A 316 -20.13 -11.84 4.14
N TYR A 317 -19.82 -10.56 3.97
CA TYR A 317 -20.55 -9.68 3.07
C TYR A 317 -20.08 -9.89 1.63
N ARG A 318 -21.04 -9.97 0.72
CA ARG A 318 -20.81 -10.05 -0.72
C ARG A 318 -21.61 -8.94 -1.39
N TYR A 319 -20.91 -8.11 -2.15
CA TYR A 319 -21.54 -7.17 -3.05
C TYR A 319 -21.72 -7.85 -4.38
N ILE A 320 -22.98 -8.01 -4.80
CA ILE A 320 -23.34 -8.54 -6.11
C ILE A 320 -23.82 -7.34 -6.93
N LYS A 321 -23.29 -7.19 -8.14
CA LYS A 321 -23.78 -6.18 -9.08
C LYS A 321 -25.20 -6.58 -9.48
N VAL A 322 -26.20 -5.82 -9.05
CA VAL A 322 -27.62 -6.05 -9.37
C VAL A 322 -28.08 -5.25 -10.59
N GLY A 323 -27.31 -4.21 -10.96
CA GLY A 323 -27.59 -3.36 -12.11
C GLY A 323 -26.64 -2.18 -12.21
N GLN A 324 -26.87 -1.37 -13.17
CA GLN A 324 -26.22 -0.07 -13.38
C GLN A 324 -27.28 0.91 -13.80
N ILE A 325 -27.32 2.08 -13.15
CA ILE A 325 -28.19 3.17 -13.58
C ILE A 325 -27.55 3.74 -14.84
N GLU A 326 -28.21 3.64 -15.97
CA GLU A 326 -27.73 4.19 -17.25
C GLU A 326 -28.23 5.61 -17.46
N ASN A 327 -29.44 5.88 -16.96
CA ASN A 327 -30.07 7.19 -17.06
C ASN A 327 -30.99 7.44 -15.87
N TYR A 328 -31.22 8.68 -15.53
CA TYR A 328 -32.23 9.07 -14.54
C TYR A 328 -32.84 10.41 -14.90
N ASN A 329 -34.07 10.58 -14.56
CA ASN A 329 -34.74 11.90 -14.46
C ASN A 329 -35.28 12.03 -13.03
N GLU A 330 -35.79 13.22 -12.66
CA GLU A 330 -36.08 13.59 -11.27
C GLU A 330 -36.91 12.57 -10.46
N ASN A 331 -37.58 11.61 -11.11
CA ASN A 331 -38.45 10.62 -10.45
C ASN A 331 -38.26 9.17 -10.90
N THR A 332 -37.34 8.87 -11.82
CA THR A 332 -37.21 7.50 -12.38
C THR A 332 -35.76 7.14 -12.71
N TYR A 333 -35.34 5.92 -12.33
CA TYR A 333 -34.04 5.33 -12.63
C TYR A 333 -34.21 4.23 -13.68
N PHE A 334 -33.36 4.21 -14.69
CA PHE A 334 -33.36 3.23 -15.78
C PHE A 334 -32.04 2.45 -15.84
#